data_7ee346b453b3f0794e009cbd552e890a
#
_entry.id   7ee346b453b3f0794e009cbd552e890a
#
_cell.length_a   1.000
_cell.length_b   1.000
_cell.length_c   1.000
_cell.angle_alpha   90.00
_cell.angle_beta   90.00
_cell.angle_gamma   90.00
#
_symmetry.space_group_name_H-M   'P 1'
#
loop_
_entity.id
_entity.type
_entity.pdbx_description
1 polymer ?
#
loop_
_entity_poly.entity_id
_entity_poly.type
_entity_poly.pdbx_seq_one_letter_code
_entity_poly.pdbx_strand_id
1 'polypeptide(L)'
;DVVPTTDYETTGTSPVDTKAGTISVAFKETFIKSLKASDVITITYDTVINEDAVMGQANKNDVKVDYGTNPDFKKEEKPTDIPELHTGGAKFIKNDKTSAPLAGAIFELQDSSGQPIKWTADLIKANKAAIDAGKFSTSGTTVTATSSTVQPTAGQQIYLLSATDGTFEIKGLAYGTAGKAHDDTSATTEYQIKETKAPEGYALLQQVIEFTVSHDSYSNANKIVKVVNNKVTIPQTGGIGSALVIAAGVLVVGLGFIAKRRSAK
;
A
#
# COMPACT_ATOMS: atom_id res chain seq x y z
N ASP A 1 -5.10 -0.90 39.81
CA ASP A 1 -3.99 -1.78 40.24
C ASP A 1 -3.82 -2.87 39.20
N VAL A 2 -2.57 -3.33 38.98
CA VAL A 2 -2.28 -4.45 38.08
C VAL A 2 -2.57 -5.75 38.80
N VAL A 3 -3.36 -6.65 38.19
CA VAL A 3 -3.62 -7.98 38.77
C VAL A 3 -2.31 -8.78 38.77
N PRO A 4 -1.86 -9.28 39.91
CA PRO A 4 -0.64 -10.09 39.98
C PRO A 4 -0.74 -11.35 39.13
N THR A 5 0.35 -11.74 38.47
CA THR A 5 0.40 -12.97 37.64
C THR A 5 0.18 -14.27 38.45
N THR A 6 0.25 -14.20 39.78
CA THR A 6 -0.11 -15.28 40.67
C THR A 6 -1.62 -15.54 40.75
N ASP A 7 -2.46 -14.59 40.30
CA ASP A 7 -3.91 -14.62 40.50
C ASP A 7 -4.68 -15.05 39.23
N TYR A 8 -3.96 -15.28 38.14
CA TYR A 8 -4.55 -15.80 36.89
C TYR A 8 -3.59 -16.75 36.17
N GLU A 9 -4.14 -17.52 35.27
CA GLU A 9 -3.41 -18.37 34.33
C GLU A 9 -3.76 -17.98 32.91
N THR A 10 -2.78 -17.90 32.03
CA THR A 10 -2.98 -17.68 30.59
C THR A 10 -2.64 -18.93 29.83
N THR A 11 -3.51 -19.33 28.92
CA THR A 11 -3.24 -20.34 27.92
C THR A 11 -3.29 -19.72 26.53
N GLY A 12 -2.35 -20.10 25.70
CA GLY A 12 -2.09 -19.52 24.40
C GLY A 12 -0.66 -18.99 24.36
N THR A 13 0.01 -19.20 23.25
CA THR A 13 1.34 -18.63 23.02
C THR A 13 1.18 -17.24 22.41
N SER A 14 1.93 -16.26 22.92
CA SER A 14 2.02 -14.95 22.30
C SER A 14 3.37 -14.84 21.56
N PRO A 15 3.42 -14.46 20.29
CA PRO A 15 2.28 -14.25 19.40
C PRO A 15 1.61 -15.57 18.98
N VAL A 16 0.28 -15.59 18.95
CA VAL A 16 -0.47 -16.72 18.40
C VAL A 16 -0.49 -16.58 16.89
N ASP A 17 0.41 -17.28 16.22
CA ASP A 17 0.53 -17.28 14.75
C ASP A 17 -0.34 -18.41 14.15
N THR A 18 -1.64 -18.36 14.44
CA THR A 18 -2.59 -19.32 13.86
C THR A 18 -3.86 -18.63 13.43
N LYS A 19 -4.47 -19.15 12.37
CA LYS A 19 -5.72 -18.63 11.78
C LYS A 19 -6.89 -18.52 12.77
N ALA A 20 -6.82 -19.23 13.88
CA ALA A 20 -7.81 -19.26 14.94
C ALA A 20 -7.14 -19.14 16.31
N GLY A 21 -6.25 -18.17 16.45
CA GLY A 21 -5.58 -17.89 17.71
C GLY A 21 -6.59 -17.61 18.82
N THR A 22 -6.50 -18.36 19.93
CA THR A 22 -7.32 -18.13 21.11
C THR A 22 -6.41 -17.86 22.29
N ILE A 23 -6.66 -16.76 22.98
CA ILE A 23 -6.04 -16.44 24.27
C ILE A 23 -7.08 -16.69 25.33
N SER A 24 -6.75 -17.47 26.34
CA SER A 24 -7.60 -17.70 27.51
C SER A 24 -6.94 -17.12 28.75
N VAL A 25 -7.70 -16.41 29.55
CA VAL A 25 -7.29 -15.90 30.85
C VAL A 25 -8.22 -16.49 31.89
N ALA A 26 -7.69 -17.34 32.76
CA ALA A 26 -8.44 -17.96 33.85
C ALA A 26 -8.03 -17.37 35.21
N PHE A 27 -8.95 -16.67 35.85
CA PHE A 27 -8.72 -16.10 37.15
C PHE A 27 -8.87 -17.17 38.26
N LYS A 28 -7.98 -17.13 39.25
CA LYS A 28 -8.04 -18.05 40.39
C LYS A 28 -9.21 -17.71 41.33
N GLU A 29 -9.76 -18.73 41.94
CA GLU A 29 -10.91 -18.60 42.84
C GLU A 29 -10.63 -17.65 44.01
N THR A 30 -9.41 -17.66 44.56
CA THR A 30 -9.00 -16.74 45.61
C THR A 30 -9.07 -15.28 45.21
N PHE A 31 -8.64 -14.96 43.97
CA PHE A 31 -8.73 -13.63 43.41
C PHE A 31 -10.20 -13.21 43.19
N ILE A 32 -10.98 -14.10 42.55
CA ILE A 32 -12.41 -13.83 42.30
C ILE A 32 -13.17 -13.54 43.60
N LYS A 33 -12.89 -14.30 44.69
CA LYS A 33 -13.52 -14.09 46.00
C LYS A 33 -13.10 -12.77 46.68
N SER A 34 -11.99 -12.18 46.30
CA SER A 34 -11.53 -10.88 46.81
C SER A 34 -12.21 -9.66 46.14
N LEU A 35 -12.85 -9.88 44.99
CA LEU A 35 -13.49 -8.80 44.21
C LEU A 35 -14.78 -8.33 44.88
N LYS A 36 -15.05 -7.03 44.73
CA LYS A 36 -16.29 -6.37 45.12
C LYS A 36 -17.17 -6.20 43.86
N ALA A 37 -18.47 -6.01 44.08
CA ALA A 37 -19.45 -5.84 43.00
C ALA A 37 -19.17 -4.61 42.09
N SER A 38 -18.35 -3.68 42.53
CA SER A 38 -17.96 -2.49 41.76
C SER A 38 -16.62 -2.61 41.06
N ASP A 39 -15.90 -3.68 41.28
CA ASP A 39 -14.57 -3.87 40.69
C ASP A 39 -14.68 -4.20 39.20
N VAL A 40 -13.79 -3.61 38.40
CA VAL A 40 -13.71 -3.83 36.96
C VAL A 40 -12.37 -4.46 36.62
N ILE A 41 -12.41 -5.57 35.93
CA ILE A 41 -11.21 -6.22 35.38
C ILE A 41 -11.06 -5.80 33.93
N THR A 42 -9.93 -5.19 33.59
CA THR A 42 -9.60 -4.82 32.21
C THR A 42 -8.47 -5.72 31.71
N ILE A 43 -8.70 -6.38 30.58
CA ILE A 43 -7.69 -7.17 29.86
C ILE A 43 -7.32 -6.39 28.62
N THR A 44 -6.03 -6.07 28.46
CA THR A 44 -5.51 -5.37 27.29
C THR A 44 -4.53 -6.27 26.56
N TYR A 45 -4.66 -6.36 25.26
CA TYR A 45 -3.76 -7.12 24.39
C TYR A 45 -3.68 -6.47 23.02
N ASP A 46 -2.54 -6.65 22.36
CA ASP A 46 -2.33 -6.17 21.00
C ASP A 46 -2.56 -7.30 20.00
N THR A 47 -3.21 -6.98 18.89
CA THR A 47 -3.40 -7.91 17.78
C THR A 47 -2.84 -7.32 16.50
N VAL A 48 -2.28 -8.18 15.66
CA VAL A 48 -1.78 -7.82 14.32
C VAL A 48 -2.57 -8.60 13.28
N ILE A 49 -3.02 -7.92 12.25
CA ILE A 49 -3.64 -8.59 11.09
C ILE A 49 -2.55 -9.35 10.34
N ASN A 50 -2.73 -10.64 10.19
CA ASN A 50 -1.83 -11.51 9.44
C ASN A 50 -2.29 -11.71 7.99
N GLU A 51 -1.58 -12.53 7.21
CA GLU A 51 -1.86 -12.86 5.81
C GLU A 51 -3.17 -13.63 5.59
N ASP A 52 -3.71 -14.24 6.64
CA ASP A 52 -5.00 -14.97 6.60
C ASP A 52 -6.20 -14.02 6.67
N ALA A 53 -5.98 -12.73 6.92
CA ALA A 53 -7.04 -11.74 6.92
C ALA A 53 -7.73 -11.69 5.54
N VAL A 54 -9.04 -11.85 5.56
CA VAL A 54 -9.85 -11.85 4.34
C VAL A 54 -10.12 -10.41 3.93
N MET A 55 -9.59 -10.00 2.77
CA MET A 55 -9.81 -8.65 2.25
C MET A 55 -11.29 -8.39 1.95
N GLY A 56 -11.76 -7.20 2.32
CA GLY A 56 -13.12 -6.77 2.11
C GLY A 56 -14.15 -7.47 2.97
N GLN A 57 -13.72 -8.18 4.02
CA GLN A 57 -14.57 -8.88 4.97
C GLN A 57 -14.26 -8.44 6.40
N ALA A 58 -15.18 -8.74 7.31
CA ALA A 58 -14.98 -8.55 8.73
C ALA A 58 -13.95 -9.57 9.27
N ASN A 59 -12.81 -9.08 9.74
CA ASN A 59 -11.89 -9.89 10.54
C ASN A 59 -12.21 -9.63 12.00
N LYS A 60 -13.08 -10.48 12.57
CA LYS A 60 -13.66 -10.30 13.90
C LYS A 60 -12.71 -10.71 15.00
N ASN A 61 -12.70 -9.92 16.07
CA ASN A 61 -12.03 -10.28 17.31
C ASN A 61 -13.10 -10.66 18.35
N ASP A 62 -13.40 -11.95 18.40
CA ASP A 62 -14.43 -12.50 19.29
C ASP A 62 -13.90 -12.65 20.72
N VAL A 63 -14.75 -12.34 21.70
CA VAL A 63 -14.47 -12.59 23.10
C VAL A 63 -15.66 -13.28 23.77
N LYS A 64 -15.41 -14.17 24.69
CA LYS A 64 -16.44 -14.75 25.55
C LYS A 64 -15.95 -14.77 27.00
N VAL A 65 -16.89 -14.64 27.90
CA VAL A 65 -16.65 -14.77 29.33
C VAL A 65 -17.43 -15.94 29.87
N ASP A 66 -16.73 -16.93 30.39
CA ASP A 66 -17.32 -18.04 31.13
C ASP A 66 -17.26 -17.75 32.63
N TYR A 67 -18.41 -17.70 33.30
CA TYR A 67 -18.47 -17.43 34.72
C TYR A 67 -19.50 -18.31 35.43
N GLY A 68 -19.37 -18.49 36.72
CA GLY A 68 -20.31 -19.22 37.55
C GLY A 68 -19.75 -19.53 38.93
N THR A 69 -20.66 -19.83 39.84
CA THR A 69 -20.34 -20.24 41.21
C THR A 69 -20.20 -21.76 41.35
N ASN A 70 -20.56 -22.52 40.31
CA ASN A 70 -20.50 -23.96 40.25
C ASN A 70 -19.72 -24.39 38.99
N PRO A 71 -18.66 -25.18 39.10
CA PRO A 71 -17.84 -25.66 37.97
C PRO A 71 -18.64 -26.45 36.94
N ASP A 72 -19.76 -27.08 37.34
CA ASP A 72 -20.62 -27.86 36.45
C ASP A 72 -21.69 -27.02 35.72
N PHE A 73 -21.90 -25.78 36.13
CA PHE A 73 -22.90 -24.87 35.57
C PHE A 73 -22.28 -23.50 35.31
N LYS A 74 -21.56 -23.39 34.19
CA LYS A 74 -20.99 -22.12 33.73
C LYS A 74 -22.02 -21.38 32.89
N LYS A 75 -22.11 -20.08 33.09
CA LYS A 75 -22.79 -19.17 32.15
C LYS A 75 -21.75 -18.63 31.18
N GLU A 76 -22.11 -18.56 29.91
CA GLU A 76 -21.31 -17.90 28.88
C GLU A 76 -21.97 -16.58 28.50
N GLU A 77 -21.21 -15.51 28.51
CA GLU A 77 -21.61 -14.22 27.96
C GLU A 77 -20.68 -13.81 26.82
N LYS A 78 -21.28 -13.25 25.77
CA LYS A 78 -20.58 -12.66 24.63
C LYS A 78 -21.00 -11.21 24.53
N PRO A 79 -20.06 -10.29 24.21
CA PRO A 79 -20.44 -8.91 23.91
C PRO A 79 -21.34 -8.87 22.68
N THR A 80 -22.25 -7.91 22.67
CA THR A 80 -23.12 -7.66 21.50
C THR A 80 -22.40 -6.89 20.40
N ASP A 81 -21.34 -6.18 20.76
CA ASP A 81 -20.50 -5.40 19.84
C ASP A 81 -19.12 -6.04 19.75
N ILE A 82 -18.84 -6.64 18.62
CA ILE A 82 -17.58 -7.34 18.32
C ILE A 82 -16.77 -6.46 17.40
N PRO A 83 -15.59 -5.98 17.84
CA PRO A 83 -14.74 -5.14 17.00
C PRO A 83 -14.26 -5.92 15.77
N GLU A 84 -14.25 -5.24 14.65
CA GLU A 84 -13.78 -5.75 13.36
C GLU A 84 -12.56 -4.96 12.89
N LEU A 85 -11.57 -5.66 12.33
CA LEU A 85 -10.49 -5.05 11.56
C LEU A 85 -10.67 -5.37 10.08
N HIS A 86 -10.44 -4.39 9.23
CA HIS A 86 -10.68 -4.51 7.81
C HIS A 86 -9.40 -4.32 7.01
N THR A 87 -9.18 -5.20 6.05
CA THR A 87 -8.11 -5.08 5.06
C THR A 87 -8.67 -5.08 3.67
N GLY A 88 -8.07 -4.27 2.83
CA GLY A 88 -8.39 -4.15 1.42
C GLY A 88 -7.13 -4.07 0.57
N GLY A 89 -7.26 -3.49 -0.59
CA GLY A 89 -6.14 -3.27 -1.48
C GLY A 89 -6.56 -2.43 -2.67
N ALA A 90 -5.64 -2.22 -3.59
CA ALA A 90 -5.90 -1.49 -4.81
C ALA A 90 -5.18 -2.14 -6.00
N LYS A 91 -5.80 -2.03 -7.16
CA LYS A 91 -5.21 -2.36 -8.46
C LYS A 91 -5.03 -1.10 -9.28
N PHE A 92 -3.95 -1.08 -10.03
CA PHE A 92 -3.56 0.05 -10.85
C PHE A 92 -3.26 -0.40 -12.27
N ILE A 93 -3.43 0.52 -13.21
CA ILE A 93 -2.97 0.34 -14.59
C ILE A 93 -2.22 1.59 -15.05
N LYS A 94 -1.00 1.39 -15.50
CA LYS A 94 -0.11 2.43 -16.02
C LYS A 94 -0.17 2.47 -17.53
N ASN A 95 -0.64 3.60 -18.07
CA ASN A 95 -0.84 3.79 -19.49
C ASN A 95 -0.26 5.13 -19.96
N ASP A 96 -0.11 5.27 -21.28
CA ASP A 96 0.00 6.57 -21.92
C ASP A 96 -1.39 7.14 -22.30
N LYS A 97 -1.41 8.32 -22.93
CA LYS A 97 -2.66 8.98 -23.38
C LYS A 97 -3.44 8.18 -24.42
N THR A 98 -2.78 7.24 -25.11
CA THR A 98 -3.43 6.39 -26.12
C THR A 98 -3.92 5.06 -25.52
N SER A 99 -3.84 4.93 -24.19
CA SER A 99 -4.14 3.72 -23.45
C SER A 99 -3.15 2.57 -23.69
N ALA A 100 -1.97 2.83 -24.25
CA ALA A 100 -0.92 1.84 -24.36
C ALA A 100 -0.30 1.58 -22.96
N PRO A 101 -0.13 0.31 -22.56
CA PRO A 101 0.42 -0.03 -21.26
C PRO A 101 1.90 0.38 -21.16
N LEU A 102 2.32 0.82 -19.98
CA LEU A 102 3.66 1.28 -19.71
C LEU A 102 4.31 0.50 -18.56
N ALA A 103 5.41 -0.17 -18.86
CA ALA A 103 6.22 -0.89 -17.90
C ALA A 103 7.29 -0.01 -17.24
N GLY A 104 7.78 -0.42 -16.07
CA GLY A 104 8.98 0.13 -15.45
C GLY A 104 8.79 1.46 -14.73
N ALA A 105 7.55 1.92 -14.55
CA ALA A 105 7.25 3.00 -13.62
C ALA A 105 7.36 2.49 -12.18
N ILE A 106 7.97 3.28 -11.30
CA ILE A 106 8.07 2.97 -9.86
C ILE A 106 7.28 4.00 -9.07
N PHE A 107 6.49 3.50 -8.12
CA PHE A 107 5.66 4.34 -7.24
C PHE A 107 5.94 4.02 -5.78
N GLU A 108 6.27 5.03 -4.99
CA GLU A 108 6.28 4.93 -3.54
C GLU A 108 4.85 4.95 -3.00
N LEU A 109 4.49 3.96 -2.19
CA LEU A 109 3.22 3.91 -1.50
C LEU A 109 3.26 4.77 -0.24
N GLN A 110 2.28 5.64 -0.06
CA GLN A 110 2.19 6.58 1.05
C GLN A 110 0.78 6.56 1.66
N ASP A 111 0.67 6.95 2.92
CA ASP A 111 -0.60 7.31 3.53
C ASP A 111 -1.11 8.66 3.00
N SER A 112 -2.31 9.08 3.42
CA SER A 112 -2.92 10.35 3.00
C SER A 112 -2.14 11.59 3.44
N SER A 113 -1.24 11.47 4.44
CA SER A 113 -0.36 12.56 4.88
C SER A 113 0.97 12.64 4.11
N GLY A 114 1.21 11.69 3.20
CA GLY A 114 2.45 11.59 2.42
C GLY A 114 3.57 10.82 3.12
N GLN A 115 3.27 10.12 4.24
CA GLN A 115 4.28 9.30 4.91
C GLN A 115 4.43 7.95 4.19
N PRO A 116 5.65 7.52 3.88
CA PRO A 116 5.90 6.25 3.22
C PRO A 116 5.42 5.06 4.06
N ILE A 117 4.66 4.17 3.43
CA ILE A 117 4.29 2.90 4.03
C ILE A 117 5.42 1.89 3.87
N LYS A 118 5.68 1.15 4.93
CA LYS A 118 6.77 0.17 4.99
C LYS A 118 6.23 -1.25 4.98
N TRP A 119 7.01 -2.15 4.44
CA TRP A 119 6.75 -3.56 4.53
C TRP A 119 6.69 -4.04 5.98
N THR A 120 5.67 -4.80 6.30
CA THR A 120 5.62 -5.69 7.47
C THR A 120 5.76 -7.13 7.00
N ALA A 121 6.03 -8.06 7.91
CA ALA A 121 6.07 -9.49 7.58
C ALA A 121 4.75 -9.94 6.94
N ASP A 122 3.62 -9.46 7.47
CA ASP A 122 2.28 -9.83 7.00
C ASP A 122 1.96 -9.24 5.63
N LEU A 123 2.34 -7.98 5.37
CA LEU A 123 2.21 -7.38 4.04
C LEU A 123 3.05 -8.12 2.99
N ILE A 124 4.25 -8.59 3.34
CA ILE A 124 5.08 -9.42 2.46
C ILE A 124 4.35 -10.73 2.13
N LYS A 125 3.82 -11.42 3.13
CA LYS A 125 3.06 -12.67 2.95
C LYS A 125 1.79 -12.42 2.11
N ALA A 126 0.99 -11.39 2.42
CA ALA A 126 -0.23 -11.04 1.70
C ALA A 126 0.02 -10.71 0.22
N ASN A 127 1.19 -10.19 -0.11
CA ASN A 127 1.58 -9.80 -1.47
C ASN A 127 2.53 -10.80 -2.16
N LYS A 128 2.77 -11.97 -1.57
CA LYS A 128 3.78 -12.91 -2.07
C LYS A 128 3.66 -13.23 -3.56
N ALA A 129 2.45 -13.47 -4.07
CA ALA A 129 2.24 -13.76 -5.49
C ALA A 129 2.64 -12.57 -6.40
N ALA A 130 2.32 -11.34 -5.99
CA ALA A 130 2.69 -10.14 -6.73
C ALA A 130 4.20 -9.83 -6.62
N ILE A 131 4.81 -10.12 -5.47
CA ILE A 131 6.26 -10.04 -5.25
C ILE A 131 6.98 -11.03 -6.17
N ASP A 132 6.57 -12.28 -6.18
CA ASP A 132 7.16 -13.32 -7.04
C ASP A 132 6.98 -13.02 -8.54
N ALA A 133 5.89 -12.33 -8.90
CA ALA A 133 5.60 -11.87 -10.26
C ALA A 133 6.33 -10.56 -10.65
N GLY A 134 7.16 -10.00 -9.79
CA GLY A 134 7.95 -8.80 -10.07
C GLY A 134 7.15 -7.49 -10.12
N LYS A 135 6.02 -7.41 -9.42
CA LYS A 135 5.17 -6.20 -9.37
C LYS A 135 5.60 -5.17 -8.32
N PHE A 136 6.77 -5.38 -7.72
CA PHE A 136 7.39 -4.44 -6.80
C PHE A 136 8.85 -4.23 -7.16
N SER A 137 9.44 -3.15 -6.66
CA SER A 137 10.86 -2.87 -6.76
C SER A 137 11.47 -2.77 -5.36
N THR A 138 12.70 -3.21 -5.19
CA THR A 138 13.47 -3.00 -3.96
C THR A 138 14.14 -1.61 -3.91
N SER A 139 14.04 -0.84 -4.99
CA SER A 139 14.58 0.52 -5.11
C SER A 139 13.51 1.48 -5.67
N GLY A 140 13.49 2.69 -5.14
CA GLY A 140 12.60 3.76 -5.62
C GLY A 140 13.07 4.46 -6.89
N THR A 141 14.34 4.31 -7.29
CA THR A 141 14.94 5.06 -8.41
C THR A 141 15.45 4.18 -9.54
N THR A 142 15.73 2.92 -9.23
CA THR A 142 16.24 1.94 -10.20
C THR A 142 15.27 0.76 -10.25
N VAL A 143 14.92 0.30 -11.45
CA VAL A 143 14.08 -0.89 -11.60
C VAL A 143 14.87 -2.12 -11.12
N THR A 144 14.56 -2.56 -9.92
CA THR A 144 15.06 -3.78 -9.30
C THR A 144 13.86 -4.62 -8.91
N ALA A 145 13.28 -5.31 -9.91
CA ALA A 145 12.06 -6.08 -9.72
C ALA A 145 12.26 -7.17 -8.67
N THR A 146 11.26 -7.33 -7.82
CA THR A 146 11.18 -8.45 -6.88
C THR A 146 10.97 -9.76 -7.64
N SER A 147 11.25 -10.87 -7.00
CA SER A 147 11.06 -12.22 -7.56
C SER A 147 11.00 -13.22 -6.41
N SER A 148 10.88 -14.50 -6.70
CA SER A 148 10.99 -15.56 -5.68
C SER A 148 12.31 -15.55 -4.91
N THR A 149 13.37 -14.95 -5.47
CA THR A 149 14.71 -14.85 -4.86
C THR A 149 15.09 -13.44 -4.42
N VAL A 150 14.43 -12.42 -4.96
CA VAL A 150 14.63 -11.00 -4.60
C VAL A 150 13.39 -10.53 -3.84
N GLN A 151 13.40 -10.69 -2.52
CA GLN A 151 12.28 -10.37 -1.65
C GLN A 151 12.50 -9.03 -0.93
N PRO A 152 11.44 -8.25 -0.68
CA PRO A 152 11.52 -7.11 0.21
C PRO A 152 11.73 -7.58 1.66
N THR A 153 12.27 -6.68 2.48
CA THR A 153 12.48 -6.92 3.91
C THR A 153 11.56 -6.02 4.74
N ALA A 154 11.06 -6.52 5.86
CA ALA A 154 10.27 -5.72 6.80
C ALA A 154 11.03 -4.45 7.22
N GLY A 155 10.33 -3.32 7.28
CA GLY A 155 10.89 -1.99 7.55
C GLY A 155 11.34 -1.21 6.31
N GLN A 156 11.52 -1.85 5.16
CA GLN A 156 11.77 -1.16 3.88
C GLN A 156 10.51 -0.47 3.37
N GLN A 157 10.67 0.62 2.62
CA GLN A 157 9.58 1.31 1.92
C GLN A 157 8.98 0.41 0.83
N ILE A 158 7.67 0.56 0.60
CA ILE A 158 6.97 -0.17 -0.46
C ILE A 158 7.07 0.62 -1.76
N TYR A 159 7.68 0.01 -2.77
CA TYR A 159 7.76 0.52 -4.13
C TYR A 159 7.01 -0.41 -5.07
N LEU A 160 5.90 0.08 -5.61
CA LEU A 160 5.10 -0.61 -6.62
C LEU A 160 5.78 -0.44 -7.98
N LEU A 161 5.79 -1.49 -8.80
CA LEU A 161 6.42 -1.51 -10.13
C LEU A 161 5.38 -1.89 -11.18
N SER A 162 5.19 -1.06 -12.21
CA SER A 162 4.32 -1.41 -13.32
C SER A 162 4.94 -2.50 -14.18
N ALA A 163 4.19 -3.59 -14.37
CA ALA A 163 4.55 -4.73 -15.19
C ALA A 163 4.46 -4.41 -16.70
N THR A 164 4.82 -5.36 -17.55
CA THR A 164 4.81 -5.20 -19.01
C THR A 164 3.43 -4.89 -19.59
N ASP A 165 2.37 -5.35 -18.93
CA ASP A 165 0.97 -5.04 -19.23
C ASP A 165 0.45 -3.75 -18.57
N GLY A 166 1.33 -3.00 -17.92
CA GLY A 166 1.02 -1.79 -17.16
C GLY A 166 0.39 -2.05 -15.79
N THR A 167 0.07 -3.28 -15.41
CA THR A 167 -0.61 -3.57 -14.15
C THR A 167 0.36 -3.60 -12.97
N PHE A 168 -0.14 -3.16 -11.82
CA PHE A 168 0.49 -3.33 -10.51
C PHE A 168 -0.58 -3.29 -9.41
N GLU A 169 -0.27 -3.74 -8.20
CA GLU A 169 -1.27 -3.91 -7.15
C GLU A 169 -0.66 -3.92 -5.76
N ILE A 170 -1.49 -3.70 -4.75
CA ILE A 170 -1.16 -3.88 -3.33
C ILE A 170 -2.35 -4.49 -2.60
N LYS A 171 -2.09 -5.40 -1.68
CA LYS A 171 -3.05 -6.06 -0.80
C LYS A 171 -2.71 -5.82 0.67
N GLY A 172 -3.70 -5.99 1.54
CA GLY A 172 -3.51 -5.98 2.98
C GLY A 172 -3.44 -4.59 3.60
N LEU A 173 -3.81 -3.55 2.87
CA LEU A 173 -3.94 -2.20 3.44
C LEU A 173 -5.15 -2.12 4.37
N ALA A 174 -4.98 -1.51 5.53
CA ALA A 174 -6.08 -1.25 6.44
C ALA A 174 -7.10 -0.28 5.82
N TYR A 175 -8.39 -0.45 6.12
CA TYR A 175 -9.40 0.53 5.78
C TYR A 175 -10.50 0.60 6.84
N GLY A 176 -11.24 1.69 6.80
CA GLY A 176 -12.41 1.91 7.63
C GLY A 176 -12.12 2.68 8.90
N THR A 177 -13.20 2.97 9.62
CA THR A 177 -13.20 3.69 10.89
C THR A 177 -13.73 2.76 11.97
N ALA A 178 -13.20 2.86 13.18
CA ALA A 178 -13.67 2.08 14.32
C ALA A 178 -15.20 2.20 14.48
N GLY A 179 -15.88 1.08 14.71
CA GLY A 179 -17.33 1.01 14.86
C GLY A 179 -18.15 1.03 13.56
N LYS A 180 -17.50 0.98 12.39
CA LYS A 180 -18.15 0.81 11.10
C LYS A 180 -18.04 -0.63 10.62
N ALA A 181 -19.11 -1.17 10.02
CA ALA A 181 -19.07 -2.47 9.40
C ALA A 181 -18.16 -2.48 8.16
N HIS A 182 -17.58 -3.63 7.83
CA HIS A 182 -16.63 -3.77 6.70
C HIS A 182 -17.21 -3.31 5.36
N ASP A 183 -18.49 -3.45 5.14
CA ASP A 183 -19.23 -3.10 3.92
C ASP A 183 -19.95 -1.74 3.98
N ASP A 184 -19.80 -1.00 5.08
CA ASP A 184 -20.30 0.37 5.17
C ASP A 184 -19.60 1.23 4.11
N THR A 185 -20.37 1.90 3.27
CA THR A 185 -19.84 2.73 2.17
C THR A 185 -18.96 3.89 2.65
N SER A 186 -19.07 4.28 3.92
CA SER A 186 -18.21 5.27 4.57
C SER A 186 -16.98 4.66 5.26
N ALA A 187 -16.89 3.33 5.34
CA ALA A 187 -15.71 2.63 5.86
C ALA A 187 -14.60 2.60 4.81
N THR A 188 -13.93 3.73 4.63
CA THR A 188 -12.87 3.90 3.64
C THR A 188 -11.62 4.49 4.26
N THR A 189 -10.48 4.30 3.63
CA THR A 189 -9.22 4.97 3.98
C THR A 189 -8.53 5.44 2.72
N GLU A 190 -8.07 6.69 2.75
CA GLU A 190 -7.36 7.32 1.65
C GLU A 190 -5.86 7.02 1.75
N TYR A 191 -5.29 6.69 0.60
CA TYR A 191 -3.86 6.47 0.38
C TYR A 191 -3.44 7.22 -0.88
N GLN A 192 -2.13 7.29 -1.10
CA GLN A 192 -1.58 7.88 -2.32
C GLN A 192 -0.35 7.12 -2.80
N ILE A 193 -0.08 7.22 -4.10
CA ILE A 193 1.16 6.78 -4.71
C ILE A 193 1.88 7.95 -5.34
N LYS A 194 3.19 8.03 -5.16
CA LYS A 194 4.07 9.04 -5.75
C LYS A 194 4.99 8.37 -6.77
N GLU A 195 4.92 8.80 -8.02
CA GLU A 195 5.86 8.30 -9.02
C GLU A 195 7.27 8.77 -8.70
N THR A 196 8.19 7.84 -8.48
CA THR A 196 9.61 8.10 -8.19
C THR A 196 10.50 7.85 -9.39
N LYS A 197 10.00 7.04 -10.36
CA LYS A 197 10.63 6.80 -11.64
C LYS A 197 9.56 6.65 -12.72
N ALA A 198 9.62 7.47 -13.75
CA ALA A 198 8.75 7.33 -14.91
C ALA A 198 9.21 6.19 -15.84
N PRO A 199 8.30 5.64 -16.67
CA PRO A 199 8.69 4.77 -17.78
C PRO A 199 9.68 5.45 -18.72
N GLU A 200 10.48 4.67 -19.42
CA GLU A 200 11.45 5.22 -20.38
C GLU A 200 10.76 6.02 -21.49
N GLY A 201 11.24 7.23 -21.74
CA GLY A 201 10.66 8.17 -22.74
C GLY A 201 9.44 8.94 -22.27
N TYR A 202 9.09 8.84 -20.98
CA TYR A 202 7.94 9.56 -20.40
C TYR A 202 8.38 10.53 -19.30
N ALA A 203 7.60 11.59 -19.14
CA ALA A 203 7.84 12.59 -18.09
C ALA A 203 7.35 12.07 -16.73
N LEU A 204 8.14 12.33 -15.69
CA LEU A 204 7.76 12.02 -14.31
C LEU A 204 6.50 12.78 -13.88
N LEU A 205 5.56 12.12 -13.23
CA LEU A 205 4.39 12.76 -12.64
C LEU A 205 4.83 13.64 -11.47
N GLN A 206 4.36 14.88 -11.48
CA GLN A 206 4.67 15.86 -10.42
C GLN A 206 3.68 15.78 -9.26
N GLN A 207 2.49 15.26 -9.51
CA GLN A 207 1.43 15.11 -8.51
C GLN A 207 1.35 13.65 -8.05
N VAL A 208 1.00 13.48 -6.79
CA VAL A 208 0.62 12.17 -6.26
C VAL A 208 -0.70 11.71 -6.87
N ILE A 209 -0.93 10.42 -6.89
CA ILE A 209 -2.20 9.81 -7.29
C ILE A 209 -2.87 9.29 -6.03
N GLU A 210 -3.94 9.94 -5.64
CA GLU A 210 -4.77 9.51 -4.49
C GLU A 210 -5.66 8.34 -4.88
N PHE A 211 -5.90 7.44 -3.95
CA PHE A 211 -6.83 6.33 -4.13
C PHE A 211 -7.44 5.91 -2.79
N THR A 212 -8.63 5.36 -2.87
CA THR A 212 -9.43 4.94 -1.71
C THR A 212 -9.40 3.42 -1.57
N VAL A 213 -9.13 2.94 -0.37
CA VAL A 213 -9.28 1.53 0.00
C VAL A 213 -10.61 1.32 0.71
N SER A 214 -11.37 0.32 0.27
CA SER A 214 -12.68 -0.09 0.79
C SER A 214 -12.84 -1.60 0.67
N HIS A 215 -13.98 -2.13 1.11
CA HIS A 215 -14.29 -3.57 1.05
C HIS A 215 -14.16 -4.16 -0.36
N ASP A 216 -14.46 -3.39 -1.40
CA ASP A 216 -14.47 -3.85 -2.79
C ASP A 216 -13.42 -3.20 -3.70
N SER A 217 -12.56 -2.30 -3.18
CA SER A 217 -11.58 -1.54 -3.98
C SER A 217 -10.59 -2.43 -4.75
N TYR A 218 -10.31 -3.62 -4.23
CA TYR A 218 -9.42 -4.58 -4.91
C TYR A 218 -10.15 -5.51 -5.88
N SER A 219 -11.39 -5.91 -5.58
CA SER A 219 -12.16 -6.89 -6.35
C SER A 219 -12.99 -6.28 -7.48
N ASN A 220 -13.36 -5.01 -7.37
CA ASN A 220 -14.22 -4.31 -8.31
C ASN A 220 -13.40 -3.72 -9.47
N ALA A 221 -13.61 -4.26 -10.68
CA ALA A 221 -12.90 -3.80 -11.88
C ALA A 221 -13.12 -2.31 -12.21
N ASN A 222 -14.22 -1.72 -11.76
CA ASN A 222 -14.50 -0.29 -11.97
C ASN A 222 -13.68 0.62 -11.03
N LYS A 223 -13.03 0.06 -10.01
CA LYS A 223 -12.20 0.77 -9.04
C LYS A 223 -10.69 0.68 -9.35
N ILE A 224 -10.32 0.14 -10.50
CA ILE A 224 -8.92 0.14 -10.96
C ILE A 224 -8.44 1.58 -11.17
N VAL A 225 -7.38 1.96 -10.48
CA VAL A 225 -6.80 3.30 -10.55
C VAL A 225 -5.97 3.44 -11.82
N LYS A 226 -6.37 4.39 -12.69
CA LYS A 226 -5.65 4.66 -13.95
C LYS A 226 -4.59 5.73 -13.73
N VAL A 227 -3.35 5.42 -14.10
CA VAL A 227 -2.20 6.32 -13.99
C VAL A 227 -1.62 6.58 -15.36
N VAL A 228 -1.65 7.84 -15.82
CA VAL A 228 -1.29 8.21 -17.20
C VAL A 228 -0.06 9.11 -17.23
N ASN A 229 0.98 8.73 -17.99
CA ASN A 229 2.13 9.59 -18.27
C ASN A 229 2.10 10.14 -19.70
N ASN A 230 2.74 11.30 -19.86
CA ASN A 230 2.94 11.96 -21.14
C ASN A 230 4.33 11.64 -21.68
N LYS A 231 4.45 11.36 -22.97
CA LYS A 231 5.75 11.27 -23.62
C LYS A 231 6.54 12.58 -23.47
N VAL A 232 7.84 12.44 -23.23
CA VAL A 232 8.74 13.59 -23.32
C VAL A 232 8.87 13.96 -24.78
N THR A 233 8.27 15.08 -25.19
CA THR A 233 8.52 15.68 -26.49
C THR A 233 9.66 16.67 -26.33
N ILE A 234 10.85 16.33 -26.82
CA ILE A 234 11.91 17.32 -27.01
C ILE A 234 11.43 18.22 -28.15
N PRO A 235 11.22 19.54 -27.92
CA PRO A 235 10.93 20.43 -29.03
C PRO A 235 12.06 20.28 -30.05
N GLN A 236 11.72 19.94 -31.29
CA GLN A 236 12.70 19.97 -32.38
C GLN A 236 13.05 21.46 -32.67
N THR A 237 13.94 22.01 -31.84
CA THR A 237 14.49 23.36 -32.01
C THR A 237 15.45 23.46 -33.20
N GLY A 238 15.65 22.36 -33.95
CA GLY A 238 16.48 22.26 -35.14
C GLY A 238 15.71 22.16 -36.46
N GLY A 239 14.41 22.47 -36.47
CA GLY A 239 13.62 22.50 -37.71
C GLY A 239 14.05 23.63 -38.67
N ILE A 240 13.36 23.77 -39.77
CA ILE A 240 13.58 24.67 -40.92
C ILE A 240 14.27 26.02 -40.60
N GLY A 241 14.13 26.56 -39.38
CA GLY A 241 14.77 27.80 -38.94
C GLY A 241 16.29 27.75 -38.90
N SER A 242 16.91 26.64 -38.42
CA SER A 242 18.37 26.52 -38.41
C SER A 242 18.96 26.35 -39.81
N ALA A 243 18.27 25.61 -40.70
CA ALA A 243 18.67 25.46 -42.09
C ALA A 243 18.59 26.80 -42.84
N LEU A 244 17.56 27.62 -42.58
CA LEU A 244 17.41 28.97 -43.12
C LEU A 244 18.51 29.92 -42.64
N VAL A 245 18.88 29.87 -41.38
CA VAL A 245 19.97 30.70 -40.80
C VAL A 245 21.32 30.31 -41.39
N ILE A 246 21.59 29.01 -41.56
CA ILE A 246 22.83 28.51 -42.18
C ILE A 246 22.85 28.91 -43.66
N ALA A 247 21.76 28.76 -44.39
CA ALA A 247 21.69 29.16 -45.80
C ALA A 247 21.87 30.70 -45.99
N ALA A 248 21.28 31.52 -45.12
CA ALA A 248 21.46 32.96 -45.14
C ALA A 248 22.93 33.33 -44.78
N GLY A 249 23.53 32.68 -43.81
CA GLY A 249 24.93 32.88 -43.43
C GLY A 249 25.90 32.57 -44.58
N VAL A 250 25.70 31.47 -45.31
CA VAL A 250 26.52 31.07 -46.46
C VAL A 250 26.35 32.06 -47.62
N LEU A 251 25.13 32.58 -47.87
CA LEU A 251 24.89 33.61 -48.89
C LEU A 251 25.61 34.93 -48.56
N VAL A 252 25.55 35.40 -47.31
CA VAL A 252 26.24 36.65 -46.91
C VAL A 252 27.75 36.52 -47.04
N VAL A 253 28.34 35.39 -46.62
CA VAL A 253 29.81 35.13 -46.77
C VAL A 253 30.18 35.03 -48.26
N GLY A 254 29.40 34.35 -49.07
CA GLY A 254 29.61 34.22 -50.52
C GLY A 254 29.57 35.54 -51.24
N LEU A 255 28.56 36.40 -50.96
CA LEU A 255 28.46 37.76 -51.54
C LEU A 255 29.58 38.67 -51.06
N GLY A 256 30.02 38.57 -49.79
CA GLY A 256 31.13 39.31 -49.25
C GLY A 256 32.48 38.98 -49.97
N PHE A 257 32.71 37.68 -50.29
CA PHE A 257 33.87 37.25 -51.09
C PHE A 257 33.84 37.78 -52.52
N ILE A 258 32.67 37.80 -53.17
CA ILE A 258 32.53 38.34 -54.54
C ILE A 258 32.73 39.84 -54.55
N ALA A 259 32.19 40.57 -53.57
CA ALA A 259 32.38 42.01 -53.45
C ALA A 259 33.87 42.38 -53.23
N LYS A 260 34.60 41.66 -52.37
CA LYS A 260 36.01 41.87 -52.12
C LYS A 260 36.87 41.59 -53.35
N ARG A 261 36.55 40.63 -54.20
CA ARG A 261 37.24 40.35 -55.46
C ARG A 261 37.05 41.43 -56.49
N ARG A 262 35.89 42.13 -56.50
CA ARG A 262 35.61 43.26 -57.42
C ARG A 262 36.27 44.56 -57.00
N SER A 263 36.55 44.79 -55.73
CA SER A 263 37.21 45.99 -55.23
C SER A 263 38.77 45.92 -55.33
N ALA A 264 39.30 44.76 -55.74
CA ALA A 264 40.75 44.53 -55.83
C ALA A 264 41.29 44.47 -57.27
N LYS A 265 40.49 45.07 -58.23
CA LYS A 265 40.94 45.31 -59.59
C LYS A 265 41.04 46.80 -59.88
#